data_b86688b602afcd6892cf9e7e2a38b349
#
_entry.id   b86688b602afcd6892cf9e7e2a38b349
#
_cell.length_a   1.000
_cell.length_b   1.000
_cell.length_c   1.000
_cell.angle_alpha   90.00
_cell.angle_beta   90.00
_cell.angle_gamma   90.00
#
_symmetry.space_group_name_H-M   'P 1'
#
loop_
_entity.id
_entity.type
_entity.pdbx_description
1 polymer ?
#
loop_
_entity_poly.entity_id
_entity_poly.type
_entity_poly.pdbx_seq_one_letter_code
_entity_poly.pdbx_strand_id
1 'polypeptide(L)'
;MKRLLLLSLLWCCGAQAQSPTQPPARWTAERANAWYARQPWLVGANYVPSDAINQLEMFQAATWNAAINDRELGLAQAIGMNTMRVFLQDLLWQDDPAGFLKRLDEFLAIAARHGIRPILVLFDSCWDPYPHAGPQHPPIPGVHNSGWVQSPGAKELTDPSSYPKLEAYVRGVVGAFANDPRVLAWDVWNEPDNPTEQYPQTPHKTALVDALLPQVFAWARAANPTQPLTSGVWTGNWSNPQLESATTQIQLAESDVISFHNYGWPEEFEARIEELQPLGRPIVCTEYMARGAGSTFDGSLPVAKRYNVAAINWGLVAGKTQTFYPWDSWKRPYTLEQPTVWFHEVFRQDGTPYRQHEVDEMRALTGRGTN
;
A
#
# COMPACT_ATOMS: atom_id res chain seq x y z
N MET A 1 -43.56 -61.19 42.37
CA MET A 1 -42.43 -60.99 41.41
C MET A 1 -42.75 -59.75 40.55
N LYS A 2 -42.16 -58.59 40.90
CA LYS A 2 -42.32 -57.33 40.16
C LYS A 2 -41.07 -57.10 39.32
N ARG A 3 -41.21 -57.08 38.01
CA ARG A 3 -40.11 -56.72 37.09
C ARG A 3 -40.02 -55.22 36.94
N LEU A 4 -38.89 -54.64 37.33
CA LEU A 4 -38.51 -53.23 36.99
C LEU A 4 -37.99 -53.20 35.57
N LEU A 5 -38.59 -52.33 34.73
CA LEU A 5 -38.01 -51.90 33.41
C LEU A 5 -37.15 -50.64 33.67
N LEU A 6 -35.85 -50.74 33.37
CA LEU A 6 -34.98 -49.58 33.27
C LEU A 6 -35.12 -49.01 31.84
N LEU A 7 -35.60 -47.77 31.74
CA LEU A 7 -35.48 -46.97 30.51
C LEU A 7 -34.14 -46.24 30.54
N SER A 8 -33.26 -46.58 29.60
CA SER A 8 -32.03 -45.83 29.31
C SER A 8 -32.34 -44.70 28.35
N LEU A 9 -32.29 -43.45 28.82
CA LEU A 9 -32.31 -42.26 27.96
C LEU A 9 -30.94 -42.09 27.29
N LEU A 10 -30.85 -42.29 25.97
CA LEU A 10 -29.74 -41.88 25.16
C LEU A 10 -29.84 -40.36 24.87
N TRP A 11 -28.92 -39.62 25.43
CA TRP A 11 -28.75 -38.19 25.16
C TRP A 11 -27.90 -38.07 23.88
N CYS A 12 -28.54 -37.79 22.74
CA CYS A 12 -27.85 -37.41 21.51
C CYS A 12 -27.37 -35.97 21.66
N CYS A 13 -26.08 -35.76 21.97
CA CYS A 13 -25.41 -34.47 21.77
C CYS A 13 -25.31 -34.19 20.25
N GLY A 14 -26.27 -33.44 19.70
CA GLY A 14 -26.18 -32.90 18.37
C GLY A 14 -25.07 -31.83 18.34
N ALA A 15 -23.94 -32.14 17.71
CA ALA A 15 -22.97 -31.11 17.33
C ALA A 15 -23.66 -30.19 16.32
N GLN A 16 -24.04 -28.97 16.74
CA GLN A 16 -24.43 -27.92 15.82
C GLN A 16 -23.20 -27.54 15.00
N ALA A 17 -23.19 -27.88 13.72
CA ALA A 17 -22.26 -27.32 12.77
C ALA A 17 -22.47 -25.79 12.75
N GLN A 18 -21.49 -25.05 13.22
CA GLN A 18 -21.48 -23.59 13.10
C GLN A 18 -21.52 -23.27 11.60
N SER A 19 -22.59 -22.59 11.16
CA SER A 19 -22.65 -22.03 9.84
C SER A 19 -21.41 -21.16 9.60
N PRO A 20 -20.76 -21.22 8.42
CA PRO A 20 -19.64 -20.33 8.13
C PRO A 20 -20.12 -18.89 8.31
N THR A 21 -19.54 -18.20 9.28
CA THR A 21 -19.83 -16.77 9.50
C THR A 21 -19.42 -16.02 8.25
N GLN A 22 -20.35 -15.29 7.63
CA GLN A 22 -20.02 -14.41 6.53
C GLN A 22 -18.90 -13.45 6.97
N PRO A 23 -17.91 -13.16 6.09
CA PRO A 23 -16.87 -12.20 6.42
C PRO A 23 -17.51 -10.86 6.84
N PRO A 24 -16.89 -10.11 7.76
CA PRO A 24 -17.41 -8.82 8.17
C PRO A 24 -17.65 -7.91 6.95
N ALA A 25 -18.78 -7.20 6.97
CA ALA A 25 -19.11 -6.28 5.89
C ALA A 25 -18.14 -5.09 5.84
N ARG A 26 -18.09 -4.39 4.71
CA ARG A 26 -17.48 -3.07 4.57
C ARG A 26 -17.91 -2.15 5.71
N TRP A 27 -16.99 -1.34 6.23
CA TRP A 27 -17.35 -0.35 7.26
C TRP A 27 -18.42 0.62 6.74
N THR A 28 -19.33 1.03 7.63
CA THR A 28 -20.22 2.14 7.32
C THR A 28 -19.42 3.44 7.14
N ALA A 29 -20.00 4.41 6.45
CA ALA A 29 -19.36 5.72 6.28
C ALA A 29 -19.12 6.40 7.64
N GLU A 30 -20.07 6.27 8.57
CA GLU A 30 -19.97 6.81 9.93
C GLU A 30 -18.77 6.22 10.68
N ARG A 31 -18.57 4.89 10.60
CA ARG A 31 -17.44 4.23 11.24
C ARG A 31 -16.11 4.70 10.64
N ALA A 32 -16.03 4.79 9.31
CA ALA A 32 -14.84 5.25 8.61
C ALA A 32 -14.49 6.70 8.96
N ASN A 33 -15.48 7.59 8.93
CA ASN A 33 -15.33 9.00 9.29
C ASN A 33 -14.95 9.17 10.78
N ALA A 34 -15.57 8.41 11.69
CA ALA A 34 -15.20 8.43 13.11
C ALA A 34 -13.78 7.91 13.36
N TRP A 35 -13.31 6.94 12.57
CA TRP A 35 -11.92 6.48 12.63
C TRP A 35 -10.96 7.57 12.15
N TYR A 36 -11.25 8.21 11.00
CA TYR A 36 -10.38 9.23 10.40
C TYR A 36 -10.30 10.49 11.26
N ALA A 37 -11.40 10.90 11.87
CA ALA A 37 -11.46 12.07 12.76
C ALA A 37 -10.56 11.95 14.00
N ARG A 38 -10.13 10.74 14.36
CA ARG A 38 -9.18 10.49 15.45
C ARG A 38 -7.72 10.53 15.00
N GLN A 39 -7.46 10.62 13.70
CA GLN A 39 -6.10 10.71 13.19
C GLN A 39 -5.63 12.17 13.17
N PRO A 40 -4.35 12.45 13.40
CA PRO A 40 -3.77 13.72 12.96
C PRO A 40 -3.87 13.82 11.43
N TRP A 41 -3.65 15.00 10.87
CA TRP A 41 -3.49 15.08 9.43
C TRP A 41 -2.34 14.16 8.99
N LEU A 42 -2.64 13.21 8.10
CA LEU A 42 -1.71 12.15 7.70
C LEU A 42 -0.84 12.64 6.55
N VAL A 43 0.46 12.63 6.76
CA VAL A 43 1.47 12.97 5.75
C VAL A 43 2.55 11.90 5.77
N GLY A 44 2.98 11.44 4.60
CA GLY A 44 3.96 10.38 4.51
C GLY A 44 4.51 10.16 3.11
N ALA A 45 5.22 9.06 2.94
CA ALA A 45 5.77 8.62 1.67
C ALA A 45 5.50 7.15 1.41
N ASN A 46 5.44 6.75 0.13
CA ASN A 46 5.66 5.38 -0.28
C ASN A 46 7.14 5.05 -0.03
N TYR A 47 7.39 4.07 0.82
CA TYR A 47 8.71 3.84 1.39
C TYR A 47 9.28 2.47 1.00
N VAL A 48 10.47 2.52 0.46
CA VAL A 48 11.41 1.40 0.32
C VAL A 48 12.76 1.93 0.79
N PRO A 49 13.51 1.21 1.65
CA PRO A 49 14.81 1.67 2.12
C PRO A 49 15.79 1.82 0.95
N SER A 50 16.67 2.80 1.02
CA SER A 50 17.58 3.16 -0.07
C SER A 50 18.52 2.04 -0.52
N ASP A 51 18.72 1.03 0.31
CA ASP A 51 19.53 -0.17 0.01
C ASP A 51 18.74 -1.34 -0.56
N ALA A 52 17.42 -1.22 -0.75
CA ALA A 52 16.57 -2.20 -1.40
C ALA A 52 16.09 -1.75 -2.78
N ILE A 53 16.07 -2.67 -3.74
CA ILE A 53 15.59 -2.40 -5.10
C ILE A 53 14.07 -2.59 -5.24
N ASN A 54 13.49 -3.39 -4.34
CA ASN A 54 12.07 -3.74 -4.34
C ASN A 54 11.63 -4.26 -2.96
N GLN A 55 10.37 -4.62 -2.85
CA GLN A 55 9.76 -5.13 -1.63
C GLN A 55 10.31 -6.50 -1.19
N LEU A 56 10.90 -7.29 -2.11
CA LEU A 56 11.60 -8.53 -1.74
C LEU A 56 12.89 -8.20 -1.00
N GLU A 57 13.78 -7.38 -1.56
CA GLU A 57 15.01 -6.97 -0.88
C GLU A 57 14.74 -6.28 0.46
N MET A 58 13.66 -5.51 0.55
CA MET A 58 13.28 -4.84 1.80
C MET A 58 13.06 -5.82 2.95
N PHE A 59 12.45 -6.99 2.69
CA PHE A 59 12.00 -7.89 3.75
C PHE A 59 12.61 -9.29 3.72
N GLN A 60 13.47 -9.66 2.76
CA GLN A 60 14.18 -10.93 2.78
C GLN A 60 15.18 -11.01 3.94
N ALA A 61 15.36 -12.21 4.52
CA ALA A 61 16.28 -12.42 5.64
C ALA A 61 17.73 -12.01 5.32
N ALA A 62 18.17 -12.24 4.09
CA ALA A 62 19.54 -11.96 3.65
C ALA A 62 19.84 -10.46 3.44
N THR A 63 18.80 -9.64 3.24
CA THR A 63 18.91 -8.22 2.89
C THR A 63 18.22 -7.28 3.88
N TRP A 64 17.52 -7.82 4.87
CA TRP A 64 16.89 -7.03 5.93
C TRP A 64 17.89 -6.13 6.65
N ASN A 65 17.62 -4.83 6.69
CA ASN A 65 18.50 -3.83 7.29
C ASN A 65 17.72 -2.88 8.23
N ALA A 66 17.61 -3.26 9.50
CA ALA A 66 16.94 -2.47 10.52
C ALA A 66 17.57 -1.07 10.72
N ALA A 67 18.88 -0.94 10.55
CA ALA A 67 19.59 0.33 10.77
C ALA A 67 19.26 1.37 9.69
N ILE A 68 19.13 0.94 8.42
CA ILE A 68 18.69 1.84 7.33
C ILE A 68 17.25 2.26 7.54
N ASN A 69 16.36 1.33 7.88
CA ASN A 69 14.96 1.66 8.18
C ASN A 69 14.86 2.68 9.32
N ASP A 70 15.62 2.49 10.41
CA ASP A 70 15.61 3.42 11.56
C ASP A 70 16.10 4.82 11.17
N ARG A 71 17.21 4.90 10.42
CA ARG A 71 17.78 6.16 9.93
C ARG A 71 16.78 6.92 9.04
N GLU A 72 16.19 6.24 8.08
CA GLU A 72 15.36 6.88 7.05
C GLU A 72 13.98 7.27 7.59
N LEU A 73 13.40 6.46 8.47
CA LEU A 73 12.18 6.84 9.17
C LEU A 73 12.43 8.00 10.16
N GLY A 74 13.65 8.14 10.69
CA GLY A 74 14.07 9.31 11.44
C GLY A 74 14.09 10.60 10.61
N LEU A 75 14.53 10.53 9.35
CA LEU A 75 14.45 11.66 8.41
C LEU A 75 12.99 12.05 8.14
N ALA A 76 12.12 11.07 7.93
CA ALA A 76 10.69 11.30 7.73
C ALA A 76 10.03 11.97 8.95
N GLN A 77 10.32 11.47 10.16
CA GLN A 77 9.86 12.08 11.42
C GLN A 77 10.31 13.55 11.53
N ALA A 78 11.55 13.84 11.15
CA ALA A 78 12.14 15.19 11.27
C ALA A 78 11.42 16.24 10.40
N ILE A 79 10.70 15.80 9.35
CA ILE A 79 9.90 16.67 8.48
C ILE A 79 8.39 16.57 8.75
N GLY A 80 8.01 15.85 9.83
CA GLY A 80 6.62 15.77 10.29
C GLY A 80 5.78 14.70 9.62
N MET A 81 6.36 13.79 8.86
CA MET A 81 5.66 12.60 8.37
C MET A 81 5.27 11.69 9.54
N ASN A 82 4.06 11.12 9.49
CA ASN A 82 3.49 10.29 10.54
C ASN A 82 2.87 8.98 10.01
N THR A 83 2.97 8.77 8.71
CA THR A 83 2.61 7.52 8.05
C THR A 83 3.61 7.17 6.94
N MET A 84 3.66 5.90 6.57
CA MET A 84 4.35 5.40 5.37
C MET A 84 3.44 4.43 4.65
N ARG A 85 3.52 4.34 3.33
CA ARG A 85 2.90 3.25 2.58
C ARG A 85 3.98 2.27 2.18
N VAL A 86 3.84 1.01 2.60
CA VAL A 86 4.90 -0.01 2.55
C VAL A 86 4.36 -1.25 1.86
N PHE A 87 5.06 -1.69 0.82
CA PHE A 87 4.66 -2.80 -0.03
C PHE A 87 5.18 -4.12 0.52
N LEU A 88 4.29 -5.09 0.62
CA LEU A 88 4.59 -6.47 0.98
C LEU A 88 4.66 -7.34 -0.28
N GLN A 89 5.12 -8.59 -0.13
CA GLN A 89 5.26 -9.51 -1.25
C GLN A 89 4.91 -10.93 -0.82
N ASP A 90 4.02 -11.58 -1.54
CA ASP A 90 3.47 -12.89 -1.18
C ASP A 90 4.53 -14.01 -1.17
N LEU A 91 5.57 -13.91 -2.01
CA LEU A 91 6.66 -14.90 -2.01
C LEU A 91 7.43 -14.93 -0.68
N LEU A 92 7.53 -13.79 0.04
CA LEU A 92 8.17 -13.74 1.37
C LEU A 92 7.41 -14.60 2.38
N TRP A 93 6.08 -14.57 2.30
CA TRP A 93 5.23 -15.43 3.10
C TRP A 93 5.33 -16.89 2.68
N GLN A 94 5.36 -17.17 1.38
CA GLN A 94 5.45 -18.54 0.88
C GLN A 94 6.78 -19.22 1.25
N ASP A 95 7.86 -18.44 1.28
CA ASP A 95 9.21 -18.94 1.59
C ASP A 95 9.43 -19.13 3.09
N ASP A 96 9.15 -18.11 3.92
CA ASP A 96 9.39 -18.09 5.37
C ASP A 96 8.33 -17.25 6.09
N PRO A 97 7.12 -17.78 6.33
CA PRO A 97 6.05 -17.03 6.99
C PRO A 97 6.44 -16.45 8.35
N ALA A 98 7.11 -17.26 9.17
CA ALA A 98 7.46 -16.86 10.54
C ALA A 98 8.56 -15.79 10.55
N GLY A 99 9.60 -15.95 9.74
CA GLY A 99 10.65 -14.97 9.63
C GLY A 99 10.19 -13.68 8.95
N PHE A 100 9.30 -13.76 7.96
CA PHE A 100 8.70 -12.58 7.35
C PHE A 100 7.88 -11.77 8.39
N LEU A 101 6.98 -12.42 9.13
CA LEU A 101 6.21 -11.74 10.19
C LEU A 101 7.11 -11.13 11.26
N LYS A 102 8.21 -11.80 11.63
CA LYS A 102 9.16 -11.25 12.58
C LYS A 102 9.82 -9.96 12.07
N ARG A 103 10.26 -9.94 10.80
CA ARG A 103 10.88 -8.74 10.20
C ARG A 103 9.85 -7.61 10.04
N LEU A 104 8.60 -7.94 9.69
CA LEU A 104 7.52 -6.96 9.65
C LEU A 104 7.21 -6.38 11.03
N ASP A 105 7.18 -7.21 12.08
CA ASP A 105 7.02 -6.75 13.47
C ASP A 105 8.17 -5.83 13.92
N GLU A 106 9.40 -6.16 13.56
CA GLU A 106 10.57 -5.31 13.81
C GLU A 106 10.47 -3.98 13.04
N PHE A 107 10.03 -3.99 11.78
CA PHE A 107 9.75 -2.78 11.02
C PHE A 107 8.69 -1.90 11.70
N LEU A 108 7.57 -2.50 12.14
CA LEU A 108 6.52 -1.79 12.87
C LEU A 108 7.03 -1.19 14.19
N ALA A 109 7.93 -1.89 14.89
CA ALA A 109 8.55 -1.37 16.10
C ALA A 109 9.48 -0.18 15.80
N ILE A 110 10.24 -0.23 14.70
CA ILE A 110 11.06 0.88 14.23
C ILE A 110 10.18 2.08 13.88
N ALA A 111 9.16 1.89 13.05
CA ALA A 111 8.24 2.94 12.64
C ALA A 111 7.55 3.62 13.84
N ALA A 112 7.11 2.81 14.81
CA ALA A 112 6.46 3.32 16.02
C ALA A 112 7.38 4.21 16.89
N ARG A 113 8.70 3.90 16.95
CA ARG A 113 9.67 4.79 17.65
C ARG A 113 9.74 6.18 17.03
N HIS A 114 9.50 6.29 15.74
CA HIS A 114 9.44 7.55 15.00
C HIS A 114 8.03 8.16 14.92
N GLY A 115 7.04 7.60 15.63
CA GLY A 115 5.66 8.07 15.59
C GLY A 115 4.97 7.82 14.24
N ILE A 116 5.46 6.87 13.46
CA ILE A 116 4.97 6.52 12.13
C ILE A 116 4.11 5.26 12.21
N ARG A 117 2.94 5.30 11.61
CA ARG A 117 2.02 4.17 11.48
C ARG A 117 1.83 3.83 10.00
N PRO A 118 2.35 2.70 9.50
CA PRO A 118 2.29 2.40 8.08
C PRO A 118 0.91 1.95 7.60
N ILE A 119 0.62 2.25 6.33
CA ILE A 119 -0.35 1.58 5.48
C ILE A 119 0.40 0.43 4.80
N LEU A 120 -0.04 -0.80 4.99
CA LEU A 120 0.61 -1.98 4.42
C LEU A 120 -0.13 -2.42 3.15
N VAL A 121 0.61 -2.48 2.03
CA VAL A 121 0.10 -2.89 0.71
C VAL A 121 0.31 -4.38 0.55
N LEU A 122 -0.78 -5.13 0.33
CA LEU A 122 -0.73 -6.59 0.24
C LEU A 122 -0.31 -7.08 -1.15
N PHE A 123 -0.94 -6.54 -2.20
CA PHE A 123 -0.66 -6.87 -3.60
C PHE A 123 -0.34 -5.63 -4.43
N ASP A 124 0.35 -5.84 -5.54
CA ASP A 124 0.79 -4.79 -6.44
C ASP A 124 0.86 -5.29 -7.88
N SER A 125 0.33 -4.53 -8.82
CA SER A 125 0.31 -4.89 -10.24
C SER A 125 1.31 -4.12 -11.10
N CYS A 126 2.23 -3.36 -10.48
CA CYS A 126 3.19 -2.52 -11.20
C CYS A 126 4.48 -3.26 -11.55
N TRP A 127 5.03 -2.95 -12.70
CA TRP A 127 6.33 -3.34 -13.25
C TRP A 127 6.45 -4.84 -13.56
N ASP A 128 7.54 -5.52 -13.14
CA ASP A 128 7.86 -6.88 -13.58
C ASP A 128 6.85 -7.92 -13.07
N PRO A 129 6.10 -8.59 -13.96
CA PRO A 129 5.14 -9.61 -13.57
C PRO A 129 5.74 -10.97 -13.18
N TYR A 130 7.06 -11.10 -13.19
CA TYR A 130 7.76 -12.37 -12.91
C TYR A 130 8.65 -12.29 -11.68
N PRO A 131 8.08 -12.05 -10.47
CA PRO A 131 8.86 -11.99 -9.23
C PRO A 131 9.54 -13.33 -8.93
N HIS A 132 10.70 -13.26 -8.28
CA HIS A 132 11.39 -14.44 -7.74
C HIS A 132 12.03 -14.11 -6.40
N ALA A 133 11.97 -15.04 -5.45
CA ALA A 133 12.67 -14.93 -4.18
C ALA A 133 14.20 -15.09 -4.38
N GLY A 134 14.97 -14.62 -3.39
CA GLY A 134 16.43 -14.66 -3.41
C GLY A 134 17.08 -13.40 -3.98
N PRO A 135 18.34 -13.50 -4.46
CA PRO A 135 19.07 -12.33 -4.95
C PRO A 135 18.34 -11.61 -6.08
N GLN A 136 18.17 -10.32 -5.93
CA GLN A 136 17.59 -9.45 -6.97
C GLN A 136 18.69 -8.94 -7.89
N HIS A 137 18.36 -8.61 -9.14
CA HIS A 137 19.32 -7.98 -10.04
C HIS A 137 19.63 -6.54 -9.60
N PRO A 138 20.82 -6.01 -9.91
CA PRO A 138 21.11 -4.60 -9.67
C PRO A 138 20.19 -3.72 -10.51
N PRO A 139 19.94 -2.46 -10.08
CA PRO A 139 19.16 -1.52 -10.87
C PRO A 139 19.78 -1.31 -12.26
N ILE A 140 18.94 -1.18 -13.28
CA ILE A 140 19.39 -0.77 -14.61
C ILE A 140 19.82 0.70 -14.50
N PRO A 141 21.10 1.03 -14.80
CA PRO A 141 21.60 2.39 -14.62
C PRO A 141 20.76 3.43 -15.37
N GLY A 142 20.34 4.46 -14.67
CA GLY A 142 19.58 5.57 -15.27
C GLY A 142 18.11 5.25 -15.59
N VAL A 143 17.55 4.14 -15.08
CA VAL A 143 16.17 3.72 -15.35
C VAL A 143 15.35 3.72 -14.06
N HIS A 144 14.22 4.40 -14.09
CA HIS A 144 13.25 4.48 -13.01
C HIS A 144 12.72 3.10 -12.62
N ASN A 145 12.81 2.77 -11.34
CA ASN A 145 12.16 1.63 -10.69
C ASN A 145 12.31 0.29 -11.43
N SER A 146 13.50 0.06 -12.01
CA SER A 146 13.75 -1.04 -12.93
C SER A 146 13.83 -2.43 -12.30
N GLY A 147 13.78 -2.52 -10.98
CA GLY A 147 13.80 -3.80 -10.25
C GLY A 147 12.52 -4.08 -9.46
N TRP A 148 11.50 -3.25 -9.61
CA TRP A 148 10.24 -3.46 -8.94
C TRP A 148 9.46 -4.65 -9.52
N VAL A 149 8.80 -5.43 -8.67
CA VAL A 149 8.12 -6.68 -9.06
C VAL A 149 6.68 -6.70 -8.58
N GLN A 150 5.82 -7.37 -9.33
CA GLN A 150 4.40 -7.55 -8.97
C GLN A 150 4.21 -8.57 -7.83
N SER A 151 3.11 -8.43 -7.11
CA SER A 151 2.55 -9.38 -6.16
C SER A 151 1.01 -9.37 -6.30
N PRO A 152 0.33 -10.50 -6.60
CA PRO A 152 0.93 -11.74 -7.04
C PRO A 152 1.59 -11.60 -8.42
N GLY A 153 2.55 -12.48 -8.72
CA GLY A 153 3.14 -12.55 -10.05
C GLY A 153 2.15 -13.08 -11.10
N ALA A 154 2.51 -12.91 -12.39
CA ALA A 154 1.65 -13.38 -13.51
C ALA A 154 1.30 -14.86 -13.42
N LYS A 155 2.21 -15.69 -12.93
CA LYS A 155 2.00 -17.13 -12.78
C LYS A 155 0.88 -17.42 -11.78
N GLU A 156 0.93 -16.82 -10.62
CA GLU A 156 -0.05 -17.01 -9.55
C GLU A 156 -1.41 -16.37 -9.94
N LEU A 157 -1.38 -15.21 -10.58
CA LEU A 157 -2.58 -14.50 -11.03
C LEU A 157 -3.35 -15.31 -12.12
N THR A 158 -2.63 -15.97 -13.03
CA THR A 158 -3.24 -16.74 -14.12
C THR A 158 -3.64 -18.17 -13.75
N ASP A 159 -3.23 -18.64 -12.57
CA ASP A 159 -3.53 -20.00 -12.09
C ASP A 159 -4.43 -19.98 -10.84
N PRO A 160 -5.76 -20.22 -11.00
CA PRO A 160 -6.67 -20.26 -9.86
C PRO A 160 -6.31 -21.31 -8.78
N SER A 161 -5.51 -22.32 -9.10
CA SER A 161 -5.02 -23.30 -8.11
C SER A 161 -4.03 -22.67 -7.11
N SER A 162 -3.48 -21.51 -7.43
CA SER A 162 -2.62 -20.71 -6.54
C SER A 162 -3.41 -19.87 -5.54
N TYR A 163 -4.69 -19.59 -5.77
CA TYR A 163 -5.48 -18.67 -4.93
C TYR A 163 -5.58 -19.07 -3.45
N PRO A 164 -5.64 -20.35 -3.07
CA PRO A 164 -5.57 -20.74 -1.66
C PRO A 164 -4.27 -20.32 -0.95
N LYS A 165 -3.14 -20.22 -1.67
CA LYS A 165 -1.88 -19.72 -1.13
C LYS A 165 -1.92 -18.21 -0.95
N LEU A 166 -2.52 -17.49 -1.89
CA LEU A 166 -2.73 -16.04 -1.80
C LEU A 166 -3.69 -15.70 -0.66
N GLU A 167 -4.77 -16.47 -0.48
CA GLU A 167 -5.65 -16.35 0.69
C GLU A 167 -4.88 -16.57 2.00
N ALA A 168 -4.07 -17.62 2.08
CA ALA A 168 -3.28 -17.92 3.26
C ALA A 168 -2.31 -16.78 3.60
N TYR A 169 -1.68 -16.16 2.60
CA TYR A 169 -0.84 -14.98 2.75
C TYR A 169 -1.64 -13.78 3.31
N VAL A 170 -2.73 -13.40 2.63
CA VAL A 170 -3.55 -12.25 3.03
C VAL A 170 -4.09 -12.43 4.45
N ARG A 171 -4.71 -13.58 4.73
CA ARG A 171 -5.29 -13.87 6.06
C ARG A 171 -4.24 -14.00 7.14
N GLY A 172 -3.09 -14.60 6.81
CA GLY A 172 -2.00 -14.78 7.75
C GLY A 172 -1.35 -13.46 8.14
N VAL A 173 -1.03 -12.60 7.18
CA VAL A 173 -0.42 -11.30 7.45
C VAL A 173 -1.39 -10.34 8.13
N VAL A 174 -2.59 -10.17 7.58
CA VAL A 174 -3.61 -9.30 8.20
C VAL A 174 -3.99 -9.82 9.58
N GLY A 175 -4.15 -11.13 9.75
CA GLY A 175 -4.52 -11.75 11.03
C GLY A 175 -3.45 -11.56 12.10
N ALA A 176 -2.17 -11.65 11.75
CA ALA A 176 -1.07 -11.43 12.68
C ALA A 176 -1.07 -10.02 13.30
N PHE A 177 -1.53 -9.02 12.55
CA PHE A 177 -1.53 -7.61 12.97
C PHE A 177 -2.95 -7.00 13.02
N ALA A 178 -4.00 -7.80 13.04
CA ALA A 178 -5.40 -7.35 12.99
C ALA A 178 -5.78 -6.34 14.09
N ASN A 179 -5.17 -6.45 15.26
CA ASN A 179 -5.42 -5.57 16.42
C ASN A 179 -4.19 -4.72 16.77
N ASP A 180 -3.19 -4.65 15.90
CA ASP A 180 -1.98 -3.92 16.19
C ASP A 180 -2.18 -2.43 15.91
N PRO A 181 -2.09 -1.55 16.95
CA PRO A 181 -2.27 -0.12 16.77
C PRO A 181 -1.15 0.56 15.97
N ARG A 182 -0.04 -0.13 15.72
CA ARG A 182 1.06 0.37 14.90
C ARG A 182 0.71 0.37 13.41
N VAL A 183 -0.22 -0.50 12.96
CA VAL A 183 -0.71 -0.51 11.59
C VAL A 183 -1.83 0.51 11.44
N LEU A 184 -1.72 1.41 10.47
CA LEU A 184 -2.72 2.45 10.21
C LEU A 184 -3.89 1.91 9.39
N ALA A 185 -3.60 1.26 8.26
CA ALA A 185 -4.58 0.72 7.33
C ALA A 185 -3.97 -0.41 6.49
N TRP A 186 -4.81 -1.14 5.77
CA TRP A 186 -4.43 -2.15 4.78
C TRP A 186 -4.83 -1.67 3.39
N ASP A 187 -3.88 -1.58 2.48
CA ASP A 187 -4.12 -1.40 1.06
C ASP A 187 -4.07 -2.77 0.40
N VAL A 188 -5.22 -3.27 -0.02
CA VAL A 188 -5.31 -4.67 -0.43
C VAL A 188 -4.67 -4.93 -1.79
N TRP A 189 -4.61 -3.91 -2.67
CA TRP A 189 -3.98 -4.03 -3.98
C TRP A 189 -3.66 -2.66 -4.58
N ASN A 190 -2.39 -2.43 -4.88
CA ASN A 190 -1.92 -1.25 -5.60
C ASN A 190 -2.18 -1.38 -7.10
N GLU A 191 -2.85 -0.39 -7.71
CA GLU A 191 -3.07 -0.27 -9.16
C GLU A 191 -3.36 -1.63 -9.84
N PRO A 192 -4.41 -2.34 -9.42
CA PRO A 192 -4.61 -3.73 -9.79
C PRO A 192 -4.70 -3.96 -11.31
N ASP A 193 -5.21 -3.01 -12.06
CA ASP A 193 -5.36 -3.04 -13.53
C ASP A 193 -4.22 -2.34 -14.31
N ASN A 194 -3.11 -1.97 -13.63
CA ASN A 194 -1.97 -1.31 -14.29
C ASN A 194 -1.45 -2.19 -15.45
N PRO A 195 -1.40 -1.68 -16.68
CA PRO A 195 -1.00 -2.46 -17.85
C PRO A 195 0.48 -2.81 -17.88
N THR A 196 1.35 -2.06 -17.16
CA THR A 196 2.80 -2.30 -17.11
C THR A 196 3.43 -2.40 -18.50
N GLU A 197 3.34 -1.34 -19.29
CA GLU A 197 3.72 -1.31 -20.72
C GLU A 197 5.18 -1.72 -21.01
N GLN A 198 6.06 -1.66 -20.00
CA GLN A 198 7.49 -1.98 -20.10
C GLN A 198 7.79 -3.47 -20.10
N TYR A 199 6.82 -4.30 -19.74
CA TYR A 199 6.96 -5.76 -19.61
C TYR A 199 5.94 -6.51 -20.48
N PRO A 200 6.16 -7.79 -20.77
CA PRO A 200 5.16 -8.61 -21.43
C PRO A 200 3.85 -8.63 -20.66
N GLN A 201 2.76 -8.34 -21.34
CA GLN A 201 1.44 -8.27 -20.72
C GLN A 201 0.96 -9.64 -20.24
N THR A 202 0.46 -9.71 -19.01
CA THR A 202 -0.26 -10.89 -18.53
C THR A 202 -1.59 -11.01 -19.31
N PRO A 203 -1.85 -12.12 -20.00
CA PRO A 203 -3.08 -12.28 -20.75
C PRO A 203 -4.32 -12.13 -19.86
N HIS A 204 -5.30 -11.36 -20.30
CA HIS A 204 -6.57 -11.13 -19.59
C HIS A 204 -6.41 -10.56 -18.17
N LYS A 205 -5.30 -9.85 -17.87
CA LYS A 205 -4.97 -9.33 -16.53
C LYS A 205 -6.15 -8.63 -15.86
N THR A 206 -6.79 -7.67 -16.52
CA THR A 206 -7.91 -6.91 -15.95
C THR A 206 -9.06 -7.83 -15.52
N ALA A 207 -9.46 -8.77 -16.37
CA ALA A 207 -10.55 -9.72 -16.03
C ALA A 207 -10.18 -10.65 -14.86
N LEU A 208 -8.92 -11.07 -14.75
CA LEU A 208 -8.42 -11.87 -13.62
C LEU A 208 -8.43 -11.06 -12.34
N VAL A 209 -7.99 -9.82 -12.42
CA VAL A 209 -8.00 -8.88 -11.29
C VAL A 209 -9.43 -8.58 -10.84
N ASP A 210 -10.34 -8.28 -11.75
CA ASP A 210 -11.76 -8.01 -11.43
C ASP A 210 -12.43 -9.21 -10.73
N ALA A 211 -12.01 -10.43 -11.06
CA ALA A 211 -12.48 -11.64 -10.39
C ALA A 211 -11.83 -11.88 -9.02
N LEU A 212 -10.58 -11.48 -8.84
CA LEU A 212 -9.80 -11.78 -7.63
C LEU A 212 -9.88 -10.67 -6.58
N LEU A 213 -9.92 -9.39 -6.97
CA LEU A 213 -9.91 -8.24 -6.06
C LEU A 213 -11.03 -8.29 -4.99
N PRO A 214 -12.29 -8.62 -5.31
CA PRO A 214 -13.32 -8.79 -4.28
C PRO A 214 -13.00 -9.90 -3.28
N GLN A 215 -12.34 -10.97 -3.73
CA GLN A 215 -11.92 -12.07 -2.86
C GLN A 215 -10.81 -11.61 -1.91
N VAL A 216 -9.85 -10.80 -2.39
CA VAL A 216 -8.78 -10.24 -1.55
C VAL A 216 -9.36 -9.37 -0.43
N PHE A 217 -10.33 -8.50 -0.75
CA PHE A 217 -11.06 -7.75 0.28
C PHE A 217 -11.75 -8.69 1.28
N ALA A 218 -12.42 -9.73 0.80
CA ALA A 218 -13.11 -10.70 1.66
C ALA A 218 -12.12 -11.47 2.56
N TRP A 219 -10.96 -11.87 2.03
CA TRP A 219 -9.91 -12.55 2.82
C TRP A 219 -9.33 -11.64 3.90
N ALA A 220 -9.04 -10.38 3.56
CA ALA A 220 -8.55 -9.40 4.53
C ALA A 220 -9.60 -9.13 5.62
N ARG A 221 -10.88 -8.97 5.25
CA ARG A 221 -11.99 -8.78 6.21
C ARG A 221 -12.19 -10.00 7.11
N ALA A 222 -12.02 -11.21 6.57
CA ALA A 222 -12.15 -12.44 7.34
C ALA A 222 -11.12 -12.58 8.46
N ALA A 223 -9.98 -11.89 8.36
CA ALA A 223 -9.01 -11.75 9.44
C ALA A 223 -9.45 -10.77 10.55
N ASN A 224 -10.60 -10.10 10.37
CA ASN A 224 -11.24 -9.18 11.32
C ASN A 224 -10.33 -8.03 11.82
N PRO A 225 -9.67 -7.26 10.92
CA PRO A 225 -8.80 -6.16 11.33
C PRO A 225 -9.60 -5.01 11.96
N THR A 226 -8.98 -4.36 12.95
CA THR A 226 -9.49 -3.11 13.52
C THR A 226 -9.13 -1.88 12.68
N GLN A 227 -8.27 -2.06 11.70
CA GLN A 227 -7.84 -1.06 10.72
C GLN A 227 -8.76 -1.10 9.47
N PRO A 228 -8.95 0.02 8.76
CA PRO A 228 -9.70 0.05 7.51
C PRO A 228 -8.95 -0.61 6.36
N LEU A 229 -9.72 -1.09 5.38
CA LEU A 229 -9.22 -1.60 4.11
C LEU A 229 -9.41 -0.55 3.02
N THR A 230 -8.50 -0.52 2.04
CA THR A 230 -8.59 0.32 0.84
C THR A 230 -7.94 -0.36 -0.36
N SER A 231 -8.23 0.13 -1.57
CA SER A 231 -7.45 -0.06 -2.79
C SER A 231 -7.65 1.20 -3.64
N GLY A 232 -6.55 1.85 -4.01
CA GLY A 232 -6.58 3.19 -4.59
C GLY A 232 -7.01 3.21 -6.06
N VAL A 233 -7.97 4.10 -6.40
CA VAL A 233 -8.30 4.42 -7.78
C VAL A 233 -7.24 5.35 -8.37
N TRP A 234 -6.88 5.19 -9.65
CA TRP A 234 -5.76 5.92 -10.26
C TRP A 234 -6.02 6.42 -11.68
N THR A 235 -7.00 5.84 -12.37
CA THR A 235 -7.42 6.25 -13.72
C THR A 235 -8.93 6.48 -13.78
N GLY A 236 -9.40 7.20 -14.77
CA GLY A 236 -10.82 7.47 -14.98
C GLY A 236 -11.25 8.87 -14.57
N ASN A 237 -12.56 9.09 -14.57
CA ASN A 237 -13.23 10.30 -14.09
C ASN A 237 -14.28 9.87 -13.05
N TRP A 238 -13.97 10.05 -11.78
CA TRP A 238 -14.73 9.44 -10.67
C TRP A 238 -15.99 10.19 -10.28
N SER A 239 -16.35 11.25 -11.01
CA SER A 239 -17.60 12.00 -10.79
C SER A 239 -18.87 11.15 -11.05
N ASN A 240 -18.75 10.08 -11.83
CA ASN A 240 -19.81 9.10 -12.06
C ASN A 240 -19.28 7.66 -11.97
N PRO A 241 -19.18 7.08 -10.76
CA PRO A 241 -18.60 5.75 -10.56
C PRO A 241 -19.22 4.62 -11.37
N GLN A 242 -20.50 4.73 -11.77
CA GLN A 242 -21.18 3.72 -12.57
C GLN A 242 -20.68 3.63 -14.03
N LEU A 243 -19.98 4.66 -14.51
CA LEU A 243 -19.40 4.70 -15.85
C LEU A 243 -17.92 4.26 -15.87
N GLU A 244 -17.35 4.00 -14.68
CA GLU A 244 -15.96 3.60 -14.55
C GLU A 244 -15.73 2.12 -14.92
N SER A 245 -14.45 1.73 -15.02
CA SER A 245 -14.05 0.33 -15.19
C SER A 245 -14.59 -0.55 -14.05
N ALA A 246 -14.73 -1.85 -14.30
CA ALA A 246 -15.14 -2.79 -13.25
C ALA A 246 -14.17 -2.76 -12.06
N THR A 247 -12.87 -2.66 -12.31
CA THR A 247 -11.84 -2.53 -11.28
C THR A 247 -12.08 -1.32 -10.39
N THR A 248 -12.26 -0.13 -11.00
CA THR A 248 -12.55 1.12 -10.26
C THR A 248 -13.84 1.01 -9.44
N GLN A 249 -14.90 0.43 -10.02
CA GLN A 249 -16.14 0.21 -9.30
C GLN A 249 -15.95 -0.68 -8.06
N ILE A 250 -15.19 -1.77 -8.18
CA ILE A 250 -14.87 -2.65 -7.05
C ILE A 250 -14.06 -1.90 -5.99
N GLN A 251 -13.02 -1.16 -6.38
CA GLN A 251 -12.20 -0.37 -5.47
C GLN A 251 -13.06 0.61 -4.66
N LEU A 252 -13.93 1.38 -5.32
CA LEU A 252 -14.82 2.34 -4.67
C LEU A 252 -15.89 1.66 -3.81
N ALA A 253 -16.42 0.51 -4.23
CA ALA A 253 -17.48 -0.21 -3.51
C ALA A 253 -16.95 -0.94 -2.27
N GLU A 254 -15.75 -1.51 -2.32
CA GLU A 254 -15.21 -2.35 -1.24
C GLU A 254 -14.36 -1.58 -0.22
N SER A 255 -13.77 -0.44 -0.57
CA SER A 255 -12.88 0.32 0.31
C SER A 255 -13.62 0.96 1.49
N ASP A 256 -13.10 0.80 2.70
CA ASP A 256 -13.64 1.44 3.92
C ASP A 256 -13.32 2.94 3.91
N VAL A 257 -12.10 3.31 3.54
CA VAL A 257 -11.63 4.67 3.23
C VAL A 257 -11.27 4.71 1.75
N ILE A 258 -11.56 5.82 1.08
CA ILE A 258 -11.29 5.95 -0.35
C ILE A 258 -9.85 6.42 -0.54
N SER A 259 -9.05 5.65 -1.26
CA SER A 259 -7.71 6.09 -1.66
C SER A 259 -7.62 6.34 -3.16
N PHE A 260 -6.71 7.24 -3.55
CA PHE A 260 -6.50 7.58 -4.94
C PHE A 260 -5.04 7.96 -5.22
N HIS A 261 -4.65 7.94 -6.51
CA HIS A 261 -3.38 8.44 -7.01
C HIS A 261 -3.62 9.64 -7.94
N ASN A 262 -2.77 10.65 -7.85
CA ASN A 262 -2.75 11.75 -8.81
C ASN A 262 -1.34 12.34 -8.93
N TYR A 263 -0.78 12.29 -10.13
CA TYR A 263 0.51 12.88 -10.46
C TYR A 263 0.39 14.13 -11.34
N GLY A 264 -0.83 14.65 -11.49
CA GLY A 264 -1.12 15.86 -12.24
C GLY A 264 -0.89 17.15 -11.45
N TRP A 265 -1.26 18.26 -12.06
CA TRP A 265 -1.16 19.60 -11.48
C TRP A 265 -2.06 19.76 -10.24
N PRO A 266 -1.81 20.76 -9.37
CA PRO A 266 -2.60 20.96 -8.15
C PRO A 266 -4.10 21.12 -8.39
N GLU A 267 -4.49 21.75 -9.49
CA GLU A 267 -5.90 21.93 -9.88
C GLU A 267 -6.55 20.57 -10.23
N GLU A 268 -5.80 19.68 -10.85
CA GLU A 268 -6.28 18.31 -11.10
C GLU A 268 -6.37 17.52 -9.81
N PHE A 269 -5.37 17.66 -8.94
CA PHE A 269 -5.38 17.03 -7.61
C PHE A 269 -6.61 17.46 -6.80
N GLU A 270 -6.95 18.76 -6.81
CA GLU A 270 -8.15 19.29 -6.18
C GLU A 270 -9.44 18.71 -6.80
N ALA A 271 -9.53 18.70 -8.14
CA ALA A 271 -10.68 18.14 -8.85
C ALA A 271 -10.90 16.67 -8.51
N ARG A 272 -9.84 15.86 -8.38
CA ARG A 272 -9.93 14.45 -7.97
C ARG A 272 -10.49 14.29 -6.56
N ILE A 273 -10.14 15.17 -5.64
CA ILE A 273 -10.72 15.19 -4.29
C ILE A 273 -12.22 15.49 -4.37
N GLU A 274 -12.59 16.52 -5.14
CA GLU A 274 -14.00 16.93 -5.30
C GLU A 274 -14.86 15.84 -5.95
N GLU A 275 -14.32 15.08 -6.91
CA GLU A 275 -14.99 13.91 -7.50
C GLU A 275 -15.30 12.80 -6.48
N LEU A 276 -14.42 12.63 -5.47
CA LEU A 276 -14.55 11.58 -4.47
C LEU A 276 -15.36 11.99 -3.22
N GLN A 277 -15.48 13.30 -2.92
CA GLN A 277 -16.22 13.80 -1.75
C GLN A 277 -17.67 13.31 -1.66
N PRO A 278 -18.45 13.20 -2.77
CA PRO A 278 -19.84 12.73 -2.72
C PRO A 278 -20.00 11.30 -2.17
N LEU A 279 -18.92 10.49 -2.15
CA LEU A 279 -18.94 9.16 -1.55
C LEU A 279 -19.08 9.18 -0.02
N GLY A 280 -18.91 10.35 0.63
CA GLY A 280 -19.13 10.57 2.05
C GLY A 280 -18.18 9.80 2.97
N ARG A 281 -16.99 9.45 2.49
CA ARG A 281 -15.97 8.68 3.22
C ARG A 281 -14.66 9.47 3.32
N PRO A 282 -13.78 9.12 4.29
CA PRO A 282 -12.43 9.71 4.33
C PRO A 282 -11.69 9.46 3.01
N ILE A 283 -10.92 10.46 2.59
CA ILE A 283 -10.13 10.40 1.35
C ILE A 283 -8.64 10.41 1.71
N VAL A 284 -7.88 9.55 1.05
CA VAL A 284 -6.44 9.35 1.25
C VAL A 284 -5.77 9.39 -0.12
N CYS A 285 -4.93 10.37 -0.41
CA CYS A 285 -4.05 10.32 -1.57
C CYS A 285 -2.85 9.43 -1.24
N THR A 286 -2.82 8.22 -1.81
CA THR A 286 -1.77 7.23 -1.55
C THR A 286 -0.58 7.37 -2.48
N GLU A 287 -0.69 8.15 -3.55
CA GLU A 287 0.44 8.52 -4.41
C GLU A 287 0.24 9.88 -5.05
N TYR A 288 1.23 10.73 -4.90
CA TYR A 288 1.38 12.00 -5.60
C TYR A 288 2.87 12.39 -5.65
N MET A 289 3.18 13.53 -6.19
CA MET A 289 4.50 14.14 -6.32
C MET A 289 5.36 13.46 -7.37
N ALA A 290 5.29 14.04 -8.56
CA ALA A 290 6.18 13.78 -9.69
C ALA A 290 6.51 15.15 -10.30
N ARG A 291 7.64 15.74 -9.90
CA ARG A 291 7.95 17.15 -10.19
C ARG A 291 7.94 17.47 -11.68
N GLY A 292 8.43 16.54 -12.51
CA GLY A 292 8.43 16.70 -13.96
C GLY A 292 7.04 16.63 -14.61
N ALA A 293 6.04 16.08 -13.92
CA ALA A 293 4.65 16.01 -14.36
C ALA A 293 3.76 17.14 -13.80
N GLY A 294 4.33 18.02 -12.97
CA GLY A 294 3.60 19.16 -12.39
C GLY A 294 3.03 18.90 -10.99
N SER A 295 3.09 17.68 -10.50
CA SER A 295 2.72 17.33 -9.13
C SER A 295 3.88 17.61 -8.18
N THR A 296 3.73 18.60 -7.32
CA THR A 296 4.79 19.10 -6.43
C THR A 296 4.29 19.24 -4.99
N PHE A 297 5.21 19.33 -4.02
CA PHE A 297 4.85 19.52 -2.62
C PHE A 297 4.15 20.86 -2.39
N ASP A 298 4.73 21.95 -2.88
CA ASP A 298 4.20 23.32 -2.76
C ASP A 298 2.85 23.50 -3.47
N GLY A 299 2.56 22.71 -4.48
CA GLY A 299 1.25 22.71 -5.13
C GLY A 299 0.20 21.85 -4.42
N SER A 300 0.51 20.57 -4.18
CA SER A 300 -0.49 19.58 -3.76
C SER A 300 -0.70 19.51 -2.25
N LEU A 301 0.34 19.71 -1.42
CA LEU A 301 0.21 19.59 0.05
C LEU A 301 -0.73 20.63 0.67
N PRO A 302 -0.71 21.94 0.30
CA PRO A 302 -1.66 22.91 0.81
C PRO A 302 -3.13 22.53 0.47
N VAL A 303 -3.35 21.98 -0.73
CA VAL A 303 -4.68 21.49 -1.14
C VAL A 303 -5.10 20.32 -0.26
N ALA A 304 -4.24 19.30 -0.12
CA ALA A 304 -4.51 18.14 0.73
C ALA A 304 -4.85 18.54 2.17
N LYS A 305 -4.09 19.50 2.73
CA LYS A 305 -4.34 20.02 4.08
C LYS A 305 -5.68 20.75 4.19
N ARG A 306 -6.03 21.59 3.22
CA ARG A 306 -7.30 22.33 3.17
C ARG A 306 -8.51 21.40 3.19
N TYR A 307 -8.44 20.29 2.45
CA TYR A 307 -9.50 19.29 2.38
C TYR A 307 -9.40 18.21 3.48
N ASN A 308 -8.40 18.28 4.35
CA ASN A 308 -8.08 17.24 5.34
C ASN A 308 -7.93 15.84 4.69
N VAL A 309 -7.30 15.78 3.53
CA VAL A 309 -6.94 14.56 2.79
C VAL A 309 -5.55 14.12 3.21
N ALA A 310 -5.36 12.85 3.53
CA ALA A 310 -4.04 12.29 3.76
C ALA A 310 -3.20 12.39 2.49
N ALA A 311 -1.91 12.75 2.60
CA ALA A 311 -1.04 12.97 1.46
C ALA A 311 0.24 12.12 1.58
N ILE A 312 0.38 11.10 0.73
CA ILE A 312 1.49 10.16 0.75
C ILE A 312 2.19 10.24 -0.61
N ASN A 313 3.35 10.89 -0.64
CA ASN A 313 4.13 11.05 -1.87
C ASN A 313 4.85 9.76 -2.27
N TRP A 314 5.24 9.64 -3.53
CA TRP A 314 6.14 8.56 -3.94
C TRP A 314 7.58 8.92 -3.60
N GLY A 315 8.28 7.96 -2.93
CA GLY A 315 9.71 8.06 -2.62
C GLY A 315 10.06 8.95 -1.41
N LEU A 316 11.02 8.51 -0.63
CA LEU A 316 11.55 9.23 0.54
C LEU A 316 13.04 9.53 0.39
N VAL A 317 13.87 8.49 0.27
CA VAL A 317 15.33 8.59 0.15
C VAL A 317 15.77 7.93 -1.15
N ALA A 318 16.57 8.65 -1.94
CA ALA A 318 17.12 8.15 -3.19
C ALA A 318 17.99 6.90 -2.95
N GLY A 319 17.73 5.86 -3.72
CA GLY A 319 18.40 4.58 -3.55
C GLY A 319 18.36 3.69 -4.78
N LYS A 320 18.40 2.38 -4.55
CA LYS A 320 18.41 1.37 -5.62
C LYS A 320 17.17 1.39 -6.50
N THR A 321 16.03 1.88 -6.02
CA THR A 321 14.80 2.04 -6.82
C THR A 321 14.99 3.04 -7.96
N GLN A 322 15.90 4.02 -7.80
CA GLN A 322 16.17 5.06 -8.80
C GLN A 322 14.91 5.85 -9.23
N THR A 323 13.92 5.99 -8.35
CA THR A 323 12.66 6.68 -8.65
C THR A 323 12.79 8.19 -8.78
N PHE A 324 13.98 8.75 -8.52
CA PHE A 324 14.33 10.13 -8.87
C PHE A 324 14.51 10.35 -10.39
N TYR A 325 14.69 9.30 -11.21
CA TYR A 325 14.60 9.41 -12.66
C TYR A 325 13.14 9.51 -13.10
N PRO A 326 12.84 10.26 -14.18
CA PRO A 326 11.49 10.31 -14.73
C PRO A 326 11.11 9.01 -15.45
N TRP A 327 9.80 8.81 -15.68
CA TRP A 327 9.26 7.60 -16.33
C TRP A 327 9.75 7.39 -17.76
N ASP A 328 10.10 8.48 -18.48
CA ASP A 328 10.66 8.39 -19.83
C ASP A 328 12.05 7.74 -19.87
N SER A 329 12.71 7.57 -18.72
CA SER A 329 13.97 6.85 -18.58
C SER A 329 13.91 5.40 -19.09
N TRP A 330 12.73 4.80 -19.13
CA TRP A 330 12.53 3.49 -19.75
C TRP A 330 12.74 3.51 -21.28
N LYS A 331 12.56 4.67 -21.91
CA LYS A 331 12.80 4.89 -23.35
C LYS A 331 14.18 5.53 -23.58
N ARG A 332 14.65 6.33 -22.64
CA ARG A 332 15.90 7.11 -22.73
C ARG A 332 16.62 7.10 -21.38
N PRO A 333 17.39 6.04 -21.05
CA PRO A 333 18.10 5.93 -19.77
C PRO A 333 19.05 7.11 -19.51
N TYR A 334 19.05 7.61 -18.29
CA TYR A 334 19.93 8.69 -17.80
C TYR A 334 21.29 8.14 -17.37
N THR A 335 22.09 7.64 -18.32
CA THR A 335 23.38 7.01 -18.06
C THR A 335 24.57 7.98 -18.08
N LEU A 336 24.42 9.14 -18.74
CA LEU A 336 25.50 10.12 -18.89
C LEU A 336 25.31 11.31 -17.95
N GLU A 337 24.10 11.75 -17.75
CA GLU A 337 23.76 12.92 -16.93
C GLU A 337 22.57 12.61 -16.01
N GLN A 338 22.53 13.22 -14.86
CA GLN A 338 21.36 13.19 -13.98
C GLN A 338 20.23 14.04 -14.58
N PRO A 339 18.94 13.73 -14.31
CA PRO A 339 17.86 14.60 -14.71
C PRO A 339 18.02 15.98 -14.05
N THR A 340 17.70 17.03 -14.75
CA THR A 340 17.74 18.41 -14.24
C THR A 340 16.81 18.61 -13.03
N VAL A 341 15.74 17.83 -12.98
CA VAL A 341 14.77 17.79 -11.87
C VAL A 341 14.54 16.35 -11.48
N TRP A 342 14.73 16.01 -10.22
CA TRP A 342 14.35 14.72 -9.68
C TRP A 342 12.85 14.54 -9.72
N PHE A 343 12.42 13.37 -10.18
CA PHE A 343 11.01 13.10 -10.37
C PHE A 343 10.30 12.91 -9.02
N HIS A 344 10.83 12.03 -8.19
CA HIS A 344 10.36 11.74 -6.84
C HIS A 344 11.47 12.04 -5.80
N GLU A 345 11.40 11.43 -4.64
CA GLU A 345 12.25 11.51 -3.45
C GLU A 345 12.40 12.91 -2.82
N VAL A 346 12.53 12.88 -1.51
CA VAL A 346 12.73 14.05 -0.66
C VAL A 346 14.20 14.26 -0.32
N PHE A 347 14.88 13.14 -0.03
CA PHE A 347 16.26 13.14 0.45
C PHE A 347 17.21 12.44 -0.54
N ARG A 348 18.45 12.92 -0.56
CA ARG A 348 19.57 12.19 -1.13
C ARG A 348 19.94 11.01 -0.23
N GLN A 349 20.74 10.09 -0.75
CA GLN A 349 21.18 8.89 -0.02
C GLN A 349 21.94 9.22 1.28
N ASP A 350 22.64 10.34 1.33
CA ASP A 350 23.32 10.83 2.54
C ASP A 350 22.37 11.45 3.59
N GLY A 351 21.08 11.60 3.26
CA GLY A 351 20.07 12.20 4.12
C GLY A 351 19.93 13.72 3.95
N THR A 352 20.70 14.35 3.05
CA THR A 352 20.50 15.78 2.74
C THR A 352 19.24 15.97 1.88
N PRO A 353 18.44 17.03 2.10
CA PRO A 353 17.30 17.32 1.24
C PRO A 353 17.69 17.48 -0.22
N TYR A 354 16.89 16.94 -1.14
CA TYR A 354 17.04 17.29 -2.55
C TYR A 354 16.77 18.78 -2.77
N ARG A 355 15.68 19.30 -2.19
CA ARG A 355 15.34 20.73 -2.15
C ARG A 355 14.98 21.14 -0.72
N GLN A 356 15.73 22.07 -0.15
CA GLN A 356 15.52 22.49 1.23
C GLN A 356 14.15 23.14 1.43
N HIS A 357 13.68 23.98 0.49
CA HIS A 357 12.38 24.65 0.60
C HIS A 357 11.19 23.68 0.70
N GLU A 358 11.24 22.52 0.02
CA GLU A 358 10.18 21.49 0.10
C GLU A 358 10.11 20.89 1.51
N VAL A 359 11.27 20.66 2.14
CA VAL A 359 11.36 20.17 3.52
C VAL A 359 10.84 21.23 4.50
N ASP A 360 11.19 22.50 4.29
CA ASP A 360 10.75 23.60 5.14
C ASP A 360 9.23 23.79 5.04
N GLU A 361 8.66 23.64 3.86
CA GLU A 361 7.21 23.68 3.66
C GLU A 361 6.49 22.51 4.33
N MET A 362 7.00 21.26 4.19
CA MET A 362 6.44 20.12 4.91
C MET A 362 6.43 20.36 6.42
N ARG A 363 7.55 20.85 6.98
CA ARG A 363 7.63 21.20 8.41
C ARG A 363 6.61 22.23 8.81
N ALA A 364 6.45 23.29 8.01
CA ALA A 364 5.48 24.35 8.28
C ALA A 364 4.04 23.82 8.24
N LEU A 365 3.70 23.01 7.25
CA LEU A 365 2.37 22.43 7.10
C LEU A 365 2.05 21.37 8.16
N THR A 366 3.04 20.59 8.61
CA THR A 366 2.87 19.56 9.64
C THR A 366 3.00 20.10 11.08
N GLY A 367 3.30 21.39 11.26
CA GLY A 367 3.46 22.01 12.57
C GLY A 367 4.80 21.65 13.25
N ARG A 368 5.79 21.20 12.51
CA ARG A 368 7.13 20.86 13.03
C ARG A 368 8.08 22.03 13.05
N GLY A 369 7.67 23.28 12.95
CA GLY A 369 8.48 24.48 13.06
C GLY A 369 9.90 24.42 12.46
N THR A 370 10.41 25.47 11.89
CA THR A 370 11.86 25.62 11.60
C THR A 370 12.55 25.88 12.93
N ASN A 371 13.29 24.88 13.44
CA ASN A 371 14.28 25.15 14.50
C ASN A 371 15.51 25.82 13.90
#